data_75cad7c23a25c5c96abada36bbceefec
#
_entry.id   75cad7c23a25c5c96abada36bbceefec
#
_cell.length_a   1.000
_cell.length_b   1.000
_cell.length_c   1.000
_cell.angle_alpha   90.00
_cell.angle_beta   90.00
_cell.angle_gamma   90.00
#
_symmetry.space_group_name_H-M   'P 1'
#
loop_
_entity.id
_entity.type
_entity.pdbx_description
1 polymer ?
#
loop_
_entity_poly.entity_id
_entity_poly.type
_entity_poly.pdbx_seq_one_letter_code
_entity_poly.pdbx_strand_id
1 'polypeptide(L)'
;MKLVKYPDPILERELKDVNLEDPGFDPKELKEQMVKCMLENNGIGLSACQVGIDMKVFVMGDSLENSTMCINPTVLQYTSETQDDIEGCLSFPNMFVKIKRPKEILAKFWDEDLKGCVVKITGYSAKCYLHELDHLLGITMKDRVSKLKWDMAKKKSKKLENVNL
;
A
#
# COMPACT_ATOMS: atom_id res chain seq x y z
N MET A 1 -2.46 9.47 13.45
CA MET A 1 -1.21 8.76 13.06
C MET A 1 -0.30 9.70 12.27
N LYS A 2 1.01 9.42 12.19
CA LYS A 2 1.98 10.22 11.43
C LYS A 2 2.59 9.36 10.32
N LEU A 3 2.67 9.89 9.11
CA LEU A 3 3.28 9.18 7.98
C LEU A 3 4.81 9.05 8.16
N VAL A 4 5.27 7.83 7.95
CA VAL A 4 6.69 7.48 7.80
C VAL A 4 7.11 7.75 6.36
N LYS A 5 8.25 8.42 6.19
CA LYS A 5 8.83 8.77 4.89
C LYS A 5 10.10 7.98 4.61
N TYR A 6 10.34 7.68 3.35
CA TYR A 6 11.61 7.13 2.90
C TYR A 6 12.77 8.11 3.25
N PRO A 7 13.92 7.63 3.76
CA PRO A 7 14.41 6.25 3.76
C PRO A 7 14.28 5.50 5.11
N ASP A 8 13.16 5.61 5.82
CA ASP A 8 12.98 4.87 7.07
C ASP A 8 13.06 3.36 6.82
N PRO A 9 13.86 2.60 7.62
CA PRO A 9 14.09 1.17 7.40
C PRO A 9 12.83 0.29 7.48
N ILE A 10 11.78 0.73 8.17
CA ILE A 10 10.53 -0.05 8.26
C ILE A 10 9.87 -0.23 6.88
N LEU A 11 10.12 0.68 5.92
CA LEU A 11 9.56 0.64 4.57
C LEU A 11 10.24 -0.39 3.66
N GLU A 12 11.41 -0.88 4.03
CA GLU A 12 12.25 -1.76 3.22
C GLU A 12 12.45 -3.14 3.87
N ARG A 13 11.60 -3.53 4.81
CA ARG A 13 11.62 -4.87 5.43
C ARG A 13 10.26 -5.54 5.38
N GLU A 14 10.25 -6.87 5.33
CA GLU A 14 9.03 -7.65 5.48
C GLU A 14 8.45 -7.46 6.89
N LEU A 15 7.13 -7.23 6.94
CA LEU A 15 6.39 -7.05 8.18
C LEU A 15 5.95 -8.40 8.77
N LYS A 16 5.55 -8.38 10.04
CA LYS A 16 5.10 -9.57 10.78
C LYS A 16 3.66 -9.92 10.47
N ASP A 17 3.38 -11.21 10.41
CA ASP A 17 1.99 -11.69 10.37
C ASP A 17 1.26 -11.34 11.67
N VAL A 18 -0.03 -11.04 11.55
CA VAL A 18 -0.93 -10.83 12.68
C VAL A 18 -1.39 -12.20 13.18
N ASN A 19 -1.32 -12.40 14.49
CA ASN A 19 -1.97 -13.57 15.10
C ASN A 19 -3.50 -13.34 15.12
N LEU A 20 -4.24 -14.13 14.37
CA LEU A 20 -5.69 -13.96 14.22
C LEU A 20 -6.49 -14.38 15.44
N GLU A 21 -5.94 -15.24 16.31
CA GLU A 21 -6.59 -15.66 17.57
C GLU A 21 -6.44 -14.59 18.66
N ASP A 22 -5.35 -13.83 18.63
CA ASP A 22 -5.08 -12.71 19.53
C ASP A 22 -4.27 -11.64 18.77
N PRO A 23 -4.92 -10.72 18.07
CA PRO A 23 -4.24 -9.70 17.28
C PRO A 23 -3.41 -8.72 18.10
N GLY A 24 -3.69 -8.57 19.41
CA GLY A 24 -3.05 -7.59 20.27
C GLY A 24 -3.50 -6.13 20.02
N PHE A 25 -4.53 -5.92 19.20
CA PHE A 25 -5.14 -4.60 18.90
C PHE A 25 -6.60 -4.78 18.49
N ASP A 26 -7.39 -3.70 18.54
CA ASP A 26 -8.74 -3.68 17.98
C ASP A 26 -8.67 -3.38 16.46
N PRO A 27 -9.05 -4.35 15.60
CA PRO A 27 -8.97 -4.16 14.15
C PRO A 27 -9.86 -3.02 13.62
N LYS A 28 -11.02 -2.79 14.22
CA LYS A 28 -11.94 -1.71 13.82
C LYS A 28 -11.37 -0.34 14.16
N GLU A 29 -10.83 -0.19 15.35
CA GLU A 29 -10.17 1.03 15.77
C GLU A 29 -8.95 1.32 14.90
N LEU A 30 -8.12 0.32 14.64
CA LEU A 30 -6.95 0.48 13.77
C LEU A 30 -7.35 0.86 12.34
N LYS A 31 -8.40 0.21 11.77
CA LYS A 31 -8.95 0.56 10.46
C LYS A 31 -9.34 2.03 10.42
N GLU A 32 -10.13 2.49 11.38
CA GLU A 32 -10.61 3.88 11.44
C GLU A 32 -9.44 4.88 11.48
N GLN A 33 -8.44 4.62 12.31
CA GLN A 33 -7.25 5.47 12.44
C GLN A 33 -6.41 5.48 11.16
N MET A 34 -6.21 4.33 10.51
CA MET A 34 -5.45 4.21 9.27
C MET A 34 -6.18 4.88 8.10
N VAL A 35 -7.49 4.65 7.95
CA VAL A 35 -8.32 5.27 6.91
C VAL A 35 -8.33 6.79 7.07
N LYS A 36 -8.50 7.30 8.28
CA LYS A 36 -8.41 8.74 8.55
C LYS A 36 -7.07 9.31 8.11
N CYS A 37 -5.96 8.69 8.51
CA CYS A 37 -4.62 9.11 8.10
C CYS A 37 -4.44 9.06 6.58
N MET A 38 -4.94 8.02 5.92
CA MET A 38 -4.93 7.87 4.46
C MET A 38 -5.65 9.02 3.75
N LEU A 39 -6.88 9.31 4.16
CA LEU A 39 -7.72 10.35 3.55
C LEU A 39 -7.18 11.77 3.80
N GLU A 40 -6.69 12.06 5.01
CA GLU A 40 -6.05 13.34 5.35
C GLU A 40 -4.82 13.65 4.48
N ASN A 41 -4.21 12.61 3.92
CA ASN A 41 -3.05 12.73 3.02
C ASN A 41 -3.39 12.49 1.53
N ASN A 42 -4.68 12.49 1.16
CA ASN A 42 -5.18 12.26 -0.19
C ASN A 42 -4.73 10.91 -0.78
N GLY A 43 -4.59 9.89 0.07
CA GLY A 43 -4.27 8.51 -0.34
C GLY A 43 -5.54 7.71 -0.64
N ILE A 44 -5.35 6.60 -1.33
CA ILE A 44 -6.37 5.58 -1.64
C ILE A 44 -5.99 4.21 -1.08
N GLY A 45 -4.78 4.08 -0.57
CA GLY A 45 -4.22 2.94 0.13
C GLY A 45 -3.21 3.40 1.17
N LEU A 46 -3.05 2.64 2.25
CA LEU A 46 -2.09 2.90 3.31
C LEU A 46 -1.74 1.60 4.02
N SER A 47 -0.46 1.25 4.00
CA SER A 47 0.08 0.09 4.70
C SER A 47 0.57 0.44 6.11
N ALA A 48 0.53 -0.53 7.00
CA ALA A 48 0.89 -0.37 8.41
C ALA A 48 2.33 0.18 8.61
N CYS A 49 3.32 -0.25 7.80
CA CYS A 49 4.68 0.29 7.87
C CYS A 49 4.73 1.80 7.59
N GLN A 50 3.82 2.33 6.78
CA GLN A 50 3.75 3.76 6.46
C GLN A 50 3.28 4.62 7.64
N VAL A 51 2.82 4.00 8.72
CA VAL A 51 2.50 4.64 10.01
C VAL A 51 3.31 4.05 11.18
N GLY A 52 4.40 3.34 10.87
CA GLY A 52 5.35 2.84 11.85
C GLY A 52 4.91 1.56 12.57
N ILE A 53 3.93 0.84 12.04
CA ILE A 53 3.39 -0.41 12.62
C ILE A 53 3.98 -1.61 11.87
N ASP A 54 4.60 -2.55 12.60
CA ASP A 54 5.25 -3.75 12.07
C ASP A 54 4.28 -4.93 12.02
N MET A 55 3.23 -4.81 11.21
CA MET A 55 2.23 -5.85 11.01
C MET A 55 1.75 -5.88 9.56
N LYS A 56 1.43 -7.08 9.05
CA LYS A 56 0.87 -7.26 7.69
C LYS A 56 -0.59 -6.85 7.66
N VAL A 57 -0.80 -5.54 7.65
CA VAL A 57 -2.10 -4.89 7.54
C VAL A 57 -2.01 -3.71 6.58
N PHE A 58 -3.01 -3.53 5.74
CA PHE A 58 -3.23 -2.30 5.00
C PHE A 58 -4.73 -1.96 4.89
N VAL A 59 -5.02 -0.73 4.57
CA VAL A 59 -6.37 -0.25 4.21
C VAL A 59 -6.35 0.31 2.79
N MET A 60 -7.48 0.19 2.08
CA MET A 60 -7.70 0.81 0.77
C MET A 60 -9.14 1.23 0.60
N GLY A 61 -9.38 2.34 -0.07
CA GLY A 61 -10.72 2.90 -0.31
C GLY A 61 -10.69 4.41 -0.49
N ASP A 62 -11.87 5.02 -0.52
CA ASP A 62 -12.07 6.46 -0.75
C ASP A 62 -12.87 7.16 0.38
N SER A 63 -13.41 6.40 1.31
CA SER A 63 -14.10 6.87 2.50
C SER A 63 -14.02 5.80 3.61
N LEU A 64 -14.45 6.11 4.82
CA LEU A 64 -14.47 5.13 5.92
C LEU A 64 -15.46 4.00 5.62
N GLU A 65 -16.62 4.33 5.09
CA GLU A 65 -17.67 3.38 4.73
C GLU A 65 -17.29 2.51 3.53
N ASN A 66 -16.56 3.09 2.57
CA ASN A 66 -16.13 2.43 1.34
C ASN A 66 -14.62 2.11 1.38
N SER A 67 -14.16 1.60 2.52
CA SER A 67 -12.78 1.14 2.69
C SER A 67 -12.74 -0.30 3.20
N THR A 68 -11.73 -1.02 2.74
CA THR A 68 -11.45 -2.40 3.14
C THR A 68 -10.16 -2.43 3.94
N MET A 69 -10.18 -3.12 5.07
CA MET A 69 -8.98 -3.53 5.80
C MET A 69 -8.57 -4.93 5.35
N CYS A 70 -7.30 -5.10 5.07
CA CYS A 70 -6.74 -6.39 4.69
C CYS A 70 -5.66 -6.78 5.70
N ILE A 71 -5.94 -7.83 6.47
CA ILE A 71 -5.03 -8.41 7.46
C ILE A 71 -4.44 -9.70 6.88
N ASN A 72 -3.12 -9.87 6.96
CA ASN A 72 -2.38 -10.99 6.38
C ASN A 72 -2.75 -11.25 4.90
N PRO A 73 -2.73 -10.22 4.06
CA PRO A 73 -3.17 -10.35 2.67
C PRO A 73 -2.20 -11.19 1.85
N THR A 74 -2.77 -11.96 0.92
CA THR A 74 -2.02 -12.75 -0.07
C THR A 74 -2.72 -12.70 -1.42
N VAL A 75 -2.02 -13.09 -2.48
CA VAL A 75 -2.59 -13.29 -3.80
C VAL A 75 -2.54 -14.77 -4.15
N LEU A 76 -3.70 -15.35 -4.40
CA LEU A 76 -3.85 -16.76 -4.76
C LEU A 76 -3.61 -16.99 -6.26
N GLN A 77 -3.98 -16.01 -7.08
CA GLN A 77 -3.87 -16.10 -8.53
C GLN A 77 -3.70 -14.72 -9.17
N TYR A 78 -2.88 -14.65 -10.22
CA TYR A 78 -2.67 -13.49 -11.07
C TYR A 78 -3.15 -13.78 -12.48
N THR A 79 -3.75 -12.81 -13.17
CA THR A 79 -3.96 -12.92 -14.61
C THR A 79 -2.67 -12.63 -15.38
N SER A 80 -2.55 -13.20 -16.58
CA SER A 80 -1.43 -12.91 -17.49
C SER A 80 -1.54 -11.53 -18.12
N GLU A 81 -2.74 -10.97 -18.20
CA GLU A 81 -2.97 -9.62 -18.72
C GLU A 81 -2.48 -8.58 -17.73
N THR A 82 -1.72 -7.61 -18.23
CA THR A 82 -1.09 -6.56 -17.42
C THR A 82 -1.59 -5.17 -17.83
N GLN A 83 -1.46 -4.24 -16.90
CA GLN A 83 -1.69 -2.81 -17.08
C GLN A 83 -0.44 -2.02 -16.68
N ASP A 84 -0.18 -0.95 -17.42
CA ASP A 84 0.92 -0.03 -17.14
C ASP A 84 0.33 1.30 -16.65
N ASP A 85 0.50 1.60 -15.37
CA ASP A 85 -0.03 2.82 -14.76
C ASP A 85 1.01 3.59 -13.97
N ILE A 86 0.78 4.89 -13.83
CA ILE A 86 1.57 5.73 -12.94
C ILE A 86 1.12 5.50 -11.51
N GLU A 87 2.08 5.21 -10.65
CA GLU A 87 1.90 5.06 -9.21
C GLU A 87 2.64 6.16 -8.46
N GLY A 88 2.00 6.67 -7.40
CA GLY A 88 2.60 7.50 -6.36
C GLY A 88 2.49 6.78 -5.02
N CYS A 89 3.21 7.26 -4.01
CA CYS A 89 3.19 6.69 -2.67
C CYS A 89 3.30 7.78 -1.62
N LEU A 90 2.48 7.70 -0.57
CA LEU A 90 2.49 8.67 0.53
C LEU A 90 3.83 8.73 1.26
N SER A 91 4.60 7.63 1.27
CA SER A 91 5.95 7.57 1.85
C SER A 91 7.05 8.10 0.94
N PHE A 92 6.75 8.37 -0.33
CA PHE A 92 7.66 8.93 -1.34
C PHE A 92 7.04 10.19 -1.98
N PRO A 93 6.99 11.32 -1.25
CA PRO A 93 6.30 12.52 -1.72
C PRO A 93 6.84 13.00 -3.08
N ASN A 94 5.94 13.44 -3.95
CA ASN A 94 6.23 13.94 -5.29
C ASN A 94 6.94 12.94 -6.24
N MET A 95 7.02 11.68 -5.86
CA MET A 95 7.59 10.60 -6.68
C MET A 95 6.49 9.85 -7.41
N PHE A 96 6.59 9.79 -8.74
CA PHE A 96 5.66 9.09 -9.60
C PHE A 96 6.43 8.25 -10.60
N VAL A 97 6.09 6.97 -10.69
CA VAL A 97 6.74 6.01 -11.61
C VAL A 97 5.71 5.13 -12.29
N LYS A 98 5.98 4.77 -13.54
CA LYS A 98 5.13 3.85 -14.31
C LYS A 98 5.53 2.41 -13.99
N ILE A 99 4.59 1.66 -13.39
CA ILE A 99 4.78 0.28 -12.96
C ILE A 99 3.81 -0.63 -13.71
N LYS A 100 4.31 -1.79 -14.14
CA LYS A 100 3.50 -2.84 -14.77
C LYS A 100 2.95 -3.76 -13.69
N ARG A 101 1.62 -3.96 -13.70
CA ARG A 101 0.91 -4.83 -12.77
C ARG A 101 -0.07 -5.75 -13.47
N PRO A 102 -0.40 -6.94 -12.92
CA PRO A 102 -1.54 -7.73 -13.37
C PRO A 102 -2.82 -6.90 -13.33
N LYS A 103 -3.68 -7.05 -14.34
CA LYS A 103 -4.97 -6.36 -14.38
C LYS A 103 -5.97 -6.91 -13.39
N GLU A 104 -5.82 -8.18 -13.03
CA GLU A 104 -6.77 -8.89 -12.18
C GLU A 104 -6.02 -9.86 -11.26
N ILE A 105 -6.49 -9.97 -10.03
CA ILE A 105 -5.97 -10.88 -9.02
C ILE A 105 -7.12 -11.59 -8.29
N LEU A 106 -6.86 -12.79 -7.80
CA LEU A 106 -7.66 -13.43 -6.77
C LEU A 106 -6.93 -13.25 -5.43
N ALA A 107 -7.47 -12.37 -4.59
CA ALA A 107 -6.89 -12.00 -3.30
C ALA A 107 -7.52 -12.78 -2.15
N LYS A 108 -6.72 -13.07 -1.12
CA LYS A 108 -7.16 -13.63 0.15
C LYS A 108 -6.64 -12.75 1.28
N PHE A 109 -7.50 -12.42 2.24
CA PHE A 109 -7.17 -11.66 3.45
C PHE A 109 -8.22 -11.88 4.54
N TRP A 110 -7.99 -11.34 5.73
CA TRP A 110 -9.01 -11.22 6.79
C TRP A 110 -9.39 -9.75 6.94
N ASP A 111 -10.69 -9.50 7.11
CA ASP A 111 -11.23 -8.15 7.32
C ASP A 111 -11.14 -7.70 8.79
N GLU A 112 -11.71 -6.53 9.12
CA GLU A 112 -11.76 -5.97 10.47
C GLU A 112 -12.63 -6.75 11.46
N ASP A 113 -13.46 -7.66 10.99
CA ASP A 113 -14.22 -8.64 11.82
C ASP A 113 -13.46 -9.96 11.96
N LEU A 114 -12.21 -10.03 11.50
CA LEU A 114 -11.37 -11.24 11.43
C LEU A 114 -12.03 -12.37 10.62
N LYS A 115 -12.85 -12.01 9.66
CA LYS A 115 -13.49 -12.92 8.72
C LYS A 115 -12.62 -13.11 7.49
N GLY A 116 -12.38 -14.36 7.12
CA GLY A 116 -11.63 -14.71 5.91
C GLY A 116 -12.41 -14.33 4.64
N CYS A 117 -11.75 -13.59 3.75
CA CYS A 117 -12.26 -13.12 2.47
C CYS A 117 -11.42 -13.68 1.32
N VAL A 118 -12.07 -14.15 0.26
CA VAL A 118 -11.43 -14.47 -1.03
C VAL A 118 -12.20 -13.73 -2.09
N VAL A 119 -11.56 -12.77 -2.75
CA VAL A 119 -12.22 -11.85 -3.68
C VAL A 119 -11.40 -11.67 -4.95
N LYS A 120 -12.11 -11.55 -6.07
CA LYS A 120 -11.54 -11.14 -7.35
C LYS A 120 -11.48 -9.63 -7.39
N ILE A 121 -10.29 -9.08 -7.62
CA ILE A 121 -10.05 -7.63 -7.69
C ILE A 121 -9.49 -7.30 -9.07
N THR A 122 -9.98 -6.22 -9.68
CA THR A 122 -9.63 -5.86 -11.06
C THR A 122 -9.20 -4.39 -11.18
N GLY A 123 -8.47 -4.06 -12.24
CA GLY A 123 -8.16 -2.71 -12.65
C GLY A 123 -7.41 -1.90 -11.59
N TYR A 124 -7.91 -0.70 -11.33
CA TYR A 124 -7.29 0.24 -10.39
C TYR A 124 -7.20 -0.30 -8.95
N SER A 125 -8.24 -1.01 -8.50
CA SER A 125 -8.26 -1.63 -7.17
C SER A 125 -7.22 -2.75 -7.06
N ALA A 126 -6.99 -3.54 -8.12
CA ALA A 126 -5.94 -4.55 -8.15
C ALA A 126 -4.55 -3.91 -8.06
N LYS A 127 -4.34 -2.79 -8.77
CA LYS A 127 -3.11 -2.01 -8.68
C LYS A 127 -2.87 -1.50 -7.25
N CYS A 128 -3.87 -0.91 -6.60
CA CYS A 128 -3.79 -0.43 -5.23
C CYS A 128 -3.46 -1.58 -4.27
N TYR A 129 -4.20 -2.69 -4.32
CA TYR A 129 -3.94 -3.86 -3.50
C TYR A 129 -2.50 -4.36 -3.62
N LEU A 130 -1.98 -4.46 -4.85
CA LEU A 130 -0.63 -4.94 -5.11
C LEU A 130 0.45 -3.94 -4.64
N HIS A 131 0.17 -2.63 -4.70
CA HIS A 131 1.05 -1.60 -4.15
C HIS A 131 1.17 -1.72 -2.64
N GLU A 132 0.03 -1.87 -1.94
CA GLU A 132 0.02 -2.02 -0.49
C GLU A 132 0.62 -3.37 -0.05
N LEU A 133 0.36 -4.46 -0.79
CA LEU A 133 0.98 -5.75 -0.53
C LEU A 133 2.51 -5.69 -0.65
N ASP A 134 3.03 -4.97 -1.65
CA ASP A 134 4.48 -4.75 -1.78
C ASP A 134 5.07 -4.15 -0.50
N HIS A 135 4.44 -3.11 0.06
CA HIS A 135 4.88 -2.51 1.32
C HIS A 135 4.99 -3.52 2.47
N LEU A 136 4.05 -4.46 2.56
CA LEU A 136 4.08 -5.50 3.61
C LEU A 136 5.23 -6.48 3.45
N LEU A 137 5.73 -6.63 2.21
CA LEU A 137 6.86 -7.50 1.86
C LEU A 137 8.20 -6.76 1.83
N GLY A 138 8.23 -5.48 2.23
CA GLY A 138 9.43 -4.64 2.18
C GLY A 138 9.83 -4.22 0.76
N ILE A 139 8.92 -4.32 -0.19
CA ILE A 139 9.12 -3.93 -1.59
C ILE A 139 8.56 -2.51 -1.79
N THR A 140 9.35 -1.65 -2.41
CA THR A 140 8.95 -0.29 -2.71
C THR A 140 8.84 -0.04 -4.22
N MET A 141 8.29 1.09 -4.62
CA MET A 141 8.25 1.48 -6.04
C MET A 141 9.63 1.47 -6.70
N LYS A 142 10.70 1.71 -5.92
CA LYS A 142 12.10 1.68 -6.38
C LYS A 142 12.46 0.29 -6.95
N ASP A 143 11.95 -0.77 -6.32
CA ASP A 143 12.27 -2.15 -6.68
C ASP A 143 11.48 -2.65 -7.90
N ARG A 144 10.42 -1.91 -8.28
CA ARG A 144 9.54 -2.23 -9.41
C ARG A 144 9.95 -1.59 -10.74
N VAL A 145 10.95 -0.71 -10.74
CA VAL A 145 11.41 -0.01 -11.93
C VAL A 145 12.93 -0.10 -12.09
N SER A 146 13.43 0.16 -13.31
CA SER A 146 14.86 0.22 -13.52
C SER A 146 15.49 1.41 -12.76
N LYS A 147 16.78 1.29 -12.42
CA LYS A 147 17.54 2.36 -11.79
C LYS A 147 17.43 3.69 -12.55
N LEU A 148 17.47 3.64 -13.89
CA LEU A 148 17.34 4.83 -14.74
C LEU A 148 15.99 5.53 -14.53
N LYS A 149 14.88 4.76 -14.56
CA LYS A 149 13.53 5.32 -14.34
C LYS A 149 13.40 5.92 -12.95
N TRP A 150 13.95 5.24 -11.94
CA TRP A 150 13.97 5.74 -10.57
C TRP A 150 14.75 7.03 -10.42
N ASP A 151 15.95 7.12 -10.99
CA ASP A 151 16.78 8.32 -10.93
C ASP A 151 16.12 9.52 -11.68
N MET A 152 15.42 9.24 -12.79
CA MET A 152 14.63 10.27 -13.48
C MET A 152 13.47 10.77 -12.62
N ALA A 153 12.74 9.89 -11.93
CA ALA A 153 11.66 10.26 -11.02
C ALA A 153 12.17 11.11 -9.85
N LYS A 154 13.32 10.76 -9.25
CA LYS A 154 13.96 11.57 -8.19
C LYS A 154 14.33 12.97 -8.66
N LYS A 155 14.89 13.10 -9.87
CA LYS A 155 15.23 14.42 -10.45
C LYS A 155 13.98 15.28 -10.64
N LYS A 156 12.87 14.67 -11.08
CA LYS A 156 11.59 15.36 -11.26
C LYS A 156 10.98 15.79 -9.92
N SER A 157 11.00 14.93 -8.92
CA SER A 157 10.53 15.22 -7.56
C SER A 157 11.24 16.43 -6.95
N LYS A 158 12.59 16.47 -7.01
CA LYS A 158 13.38 17.62 -6.52
C LYS A 158 13.04 18.94 -7.20
N LYS A 159 12.70 18.92 -8.51
CA LYS A 159 12.26 20.12 -9.21
C LYS A 159 10.91 20.62 -8.72
N LEU A 160 9.99 19.71 -8.38
CA LEU A 160 8.67 20.08 -7.83
C LEU A 160 8.79 20.67 -6.43
N GLU A 161 9.69 20.17 -5.60
CA GLU A 161 9.96 20.74 -4.26
C GLU A 161 10.49 22.18 -4.35
N ASN A 162 11.38 22.47 -5.32
CA ASN A 162 11.96 23.80 -5.51
C ASN A 162 11.00 24.83 -6.13
N VAL A 163 9.88 24.40 -6.72
CA VAL A 163 8.87 25.30 -7.29
C VAL A 163 7.83 25.72 -6.25
N ASN A 164 7.68 24.94 -5.18
CA ASN A 164 6.72 25.18 -4.10
C ASN A 164 7.34 25.97 -2.91
N LEU A 165 8.54 26.51 -3.07
CA LEU A 165 9.21 27.46 -2.18
C LEU A 165 9.17 28.88 -2.77
#